data_178a3ad10c93f3414a32ff29f725c177
#
_entry.id   178a3ad10c93f3414a32ff29f725c177
#
_cell.length_a   1.000
_cell.length_b   1.000
_cell.length_c   1.000
_cell.angle_alpha   90.00
_cell.angle_beta   90.00
_cell.angle_gamma   90.00
#
_symmetry.space_group_name_H-M   'P 1'
#
loop_
_entity.id
_entity.type
_entity.pdbx_description
1 polymer ?
#
loop_
_entity_poly.entity_id
_entity_poly.type
_entity_poly.pdbx_seq_one_letter_code
_entity_poly.pdbx_strand_id
1 'polypeptide(L)'
;MVTGAMRINPRATDPDYVEQGRRALYNDVSTDQYLRFAAYCNPDLPLAVAFDEARGTAERWGAIPRTFIRCGDDHTVPPALQDRMIAEADAMTPGNPFDVRTLPSSHSPFASMPDRLAALLGAL
;
A
#
# COMPACT_ATOMS: atom_id res chain seq x y z
N MET A 1 17.66 14.45 14.15
CA MET A 1 17.60 13.04 13.66
C MET A 1 16.50 12.35 14.43
N VAL A 2 15.47 11.84 13.76
CA VAL A 2 14.39 11.08 14.43
C VAL A 2 14.94 9.69 14.73
N THR A 3 15.01 9.32 16.02
CA THR A 3 15.46 7.99 16.45
C THR A 3 14.28 7.21 16.98
N GLY A 4 14.32 5.89 16.81
CA GLY A 4 13.27 4.99 17.29
C GLY A 4 12.63 4.18 16.17
N ALA A 5 11.69 3.34 16.55
CA ALA A 5 10.92 2.51 15.63
C ALA A 5 9.43 2.52 15.99
N MET A 6 8.57 2.50 14.99
CA MET A 6 7.18 2.08 15.15
C MET A 6 7.18 0.56 15.20
N ARG A 7 6.58 -0.02 16.25
CA ARG A 7 6.54 -1.47 16.44
C ARG A 7 5.12 -1.97 16.36
N ILE A 8 4.93 -3.00 15.56
CA ILE A 8 3.72 -3.82 15.52
C ILE A 8 4.01 -5.19 16.10
N ASN A 9 2.99 -5.89 16.59
CA ASN A 9 3.15 -7.29 17.00
C ASN A 9 2.53 -8.23 15.95
N PRO A 10 3.31 -8.73 14.97
CA PRO A 10 2.79 -9.60 13.92
C PRO A 10 2.40 -10.99 14.42
N ARG A 11 2.71 -11.31 15.68
CA ARG A 11 2.36 -12.57 16.35
C ARG A 11 1.42 -12.34 17.54
N ALA A 12 0.64 -11.27 17.51
CA ALA A 12 -0.37 -11.00 18.52
C ALA A 12 -1.42 -12.12 18.53
N THR A 13 -1.85 -12.48 19.74
CA THR A 13 -2.92 -13.44 19.98
C THR A 13 -4.19 -12.78 20.53
N ASP A 14 -4.13 -11.50 20.83
CA ASP A 14 -5.29 -10.71 21.24
C ASP A 14 -6.26 -10.54 20.05
N PRO A 15 -7.51 -11.01 20.15
CA PRO A 15 -8.44 -11.03 19.03
C PRO A 15 -8.76 -9.63 18.49
N ASP A 16 -8.86 -8.63 19.37
CA ASP A 16 -9.20 -7.26 18.96
C ASP A 16 -8.04 -6.63 18.20
N TYR A 17 -6.81 -6.83 18.67
CA TYR A 17 -5.62 -6.37 17.98
C TYR A 17 -5.47 -7.02 16.59
N VAL A 18 -5.68 -8.33 16.52
CA VAL A 18 -5.64 -9.10 15.26
C VAL A 18 -6.68 -8.58 14.28
N GLU A 19 -7.91 -8.38 14.74
CA GLU A 19 -9.01 -7.91 13.88
C GLU A 19 -8.79 -6.45 13.41
N GLN A 20 -8.25 -5.58 14.24
CA GLN A 20 -7.89 -4.22 13.84
C GLN A 20 -6.83 -4.22 12.72
N GLY A 21 -5.76 -5.02 12.85
CA GLY A 21 -4.75 -5.17 11.82
C GLY A 21 -5.29 -5.74 10.52
N ARG A 22 -6.13 -6.78 10.62
CA ARG A 22 -6.80 -7.37 9.47
C ARG A 22 -7.68 -6.35 8.75
N ARG A 23 -8.55 -5.63 9.47
CA ARG A 23 -9.44 -4.61 8.89
C ARG A 23 -8.70 -3.47 8.23
N ALA A 24 -7.56 -3.06 8.78
CA ALA A 24 -6.77 -1.97 8.21
C ALA A 24 -6.13 -2.37 6.88
N LEU A 25 -5.45 -3.51 6.84
CA LEU A 25 -4.54 -3.87 5.75
C LEU A 25 -5.06 -4.99 4.84
N TYR A 26 -5.96 -5.84 5.35
CA TYR A 26 -6.39 -7.11 4.74
C TYR A 26 -7.89 -7.35 4.92
N ASN A 27 -8.72 -6.32 4.80
CA ASN A 27 -10.16 -6.42 5.10
C ASN A 27 -10.94 -7.41 4.23
N ASP A 28 -10.39 -7.80 3.10
CA ASP A 28 -10.97 -8.73 2.11
C ASP A 28 -10.42 -10.17 2.20
N VAL A 29 -9.65 -10.52 3.26
CA VAL A 29 -9.23 -11.89 3.54
C VAL A 29 -9.73 -12.38 4.90
N SER A 30 -9.70 -13.71 5.11
CA SER A 30 -10.02 -14.30 6.41
C SER A 30 -8.96 -14.01 7.47
N THR A 31 -9.31 -14.13 8.75
CA THR A 31 -8.38 -13.97 9.86
C THR A 31 -7.21 -14.96 9.77
N ASP A 32 -7.46 -16.21 9.37
CA ASP A 32 -6.41 -17.22 9.21
C ASP A 32 -5.41 -16.83 8.10
N GLN A 33 -5.90 -16.29 6.98
CA GLN A 33 -5.03 -15.79 5.91
C GLN A 33 -4.22 -14.58 6.38
N TYR A 34 -4.86 -13.63 7.06
CA TYR A 34 -4.17 -12.48 7.63
C TYR A 34 -3.03 -12.89 8.56
N LEU A 35 -3.26 -13.83 9.49
CA LEU A 35 -2.24 -14.30 10.43
C LEU A 35 -1.06 -14.96 9.72
N ARG A 36 -1.29 -15.68 8.63
CA ARG A 36 -0.21 -16.25 7.80
C ARG A 36 0.65 -15.16 7.19
N PHE A 37 0.08 -14.09 6.63
CA PHE A 37 0.84 -12.98 6.06
C PHE A 37 1.53 -12.15 7.15
N ALA A 38 0.83 -11.84 8.24
CA ALA A 38 1.38 -11.09 9.36
C ALA A 38 2.64 -11.74 9.94
N ALA A 39 2.70 -13.08 9.98
CA ALA A 39 3.85 -13.82 10.50
C ALA A 39 5.17 -13.54 9.74
N TYR A 40 5.09 -13.07 8.49
CA TYR A 40 6.24 -12.68 7.67
C TYR A 40 6.59 -11.19 7.77
N CYS A 41 5.76 -10.39 8.44
CA CYS A 41 6.03 -8.96 8.58
C CYS A 41 7.18 -8.71 9.56
N ASN A 42 8.02 -7.72 9.23
CA ASN A 42 8.98 -7.19 10.17
C ASN A 42 8.23 -6.41 11.26
N PRO A 43 8.48 -6.70 12.56
CA PRO A 43 7.81 -5.99 13.65
C PRO A 43 8.22 -4.52 13.78
N ASP A 44 9.39 -4.14 13.30
CA ASP A 44 9.96 -2.82 13.50
C ASP A 44 10.09 -2.05 12.17
N LEU A 45 9.47 -0.87 12.14
CA LEU A 45 9.67 0.13 11.08
C LEU A 45 10.46 1.32 11.67
N PRO A 46 11.68 1.60 11.20
CA PRO A 46 12.41 2.80 11.64
C PRO A 46 11.60 4.07 11.39
N LEU A 47 11.44 4.91 12.39
CA LEU A 47 10.68 6.16 12.26
C LEU A 47 11.27 7.11 11.20
N ALA A 48 12.59 7.08 11.02
CA ALA A 48 13.24 7.85 9.96
C ALA A 48 12.65 7.56 8.57
N VAL A 49 12.31 6.29 8.27
CA VAL A 49 11.70 5.92 6.97
C VAL A 49 10.32 6.55 6.78
N ALA A 50 9.57 6.73 7.88
CA ALA A 50 8.23 7.32 7.83
C ALA A 50 8.23 8.86 7.77
N PHE A 51 9.31 9.50 8.22
CA PHE A 51 9.40 10.97 8.34
C PHE A 51 10.45 11.62 7.44
N ASP A 52 11.34 10.84 6.81
CA ASP A 52 12.27 11.38 5.83
C ASP A 52 11.55 11.76 4.53
N GLU A 53 11.91 12.92 3.99
CA GLU A 53 11.35 13.38 2.73
C GLU A 53 11.89 12.56 1.54
N ALA A 54 11.04 11.73 0.94
CA ALA A 54 11.32 11.11 -0.34
C ALA A 54 10.94 12.08 -1.47
N ARG A 55 11.88 12.87 -1.94
CA ARG A 55 11.63 13.85 -3.03
C ARG A 55 11.82 13.21 -4.40
N GLY A 56 10.71 12.92 -5.07
CA GLY A 56 10.71 12.70 -6.52
C GLY A 56 10.81 14.03 -7.26
N THR A 57 11.54 14.09 -8.37
CA THR A 57 11.55 15.25 -9.28
C THR A 57 10.89 14.90 -10.60
N ALA A 58 10.39 15.92 -11.32
CA ALA A 58 9.77 15.73 -12.62
C ALA A 58 10.76 15.12 -13.65
N GLU A 59 12.05 15.51 -13.58
CA GLU A 59 13.09 15.07 -14.51
C GLU A 59 13.56 13.63 -14.27
N ARG A 60 13.44 13.13 -13.05
CA ARG A 60 13.90 11.78 -12.67
C ARG A 60 12.74 10.82 -12.52
N TRP A 61 12.05 10.88 -11.38
CA TRP A 61 10.91 10.02 -11.12
C TRP A 61 9.75 10.27 -12.10
N GLY A 62 9.49 11.53 -12.43
CA GLY A 62 8.42 11.94 -13.33
C GLY A 62 8.66 11.59 -14.80
N ALA A 63 9.90 11.28 -15.21
CA ALA A 63 10.21 10.86 -16.59
C ALA A 63 9.97 9.36 -16.86
N ILE A 64 9.74 8.56 -15.80
CA ILE A 64 9.52 7.11 -15.91
C ILE A 64 8.04 6.85 -16.14
N PRO A 65 7.63 6.05 -17.15
CA PRO A 65 6.24 5.59 -17.30
C PRO A 65 5.78 4.89 -16.01
N ARG A 66 4.60 5.22 -15.53
CA ARG A 66 4.12 4.80 -14.22
C ARG A 66 2.71 4.28 -14.28
N THR A 67 2.47 3.17 -13.59
CA THR A 67 1.13 2.66 -13.35
C THR A 67 0.80 2.76 -11.87
N PHE A 68 -0.38 3.24 -11.55
CA PHE A 68 -0.92 3.23 -10.18
C PHE A 68 -1.99 2.15 -10.08
N ILE A 69 -1.75 1.15 -9.22
CA ILE A 69 -2.77 0.14 -8.91
C ILE A 69 -3.61 0.68 -7.76
N ARG A 70 -4.78 1.20 -8.07
CA ARG A 70 -5.72 1.78 -7.14
C ARG A 70 -6.53 0.68 -6.45
N CYS A 71 -6.43 0.59 -5.14
CA CYS A 71 -7.17 -0.36 -4.31
C CYS A 71 -8.51 0.25 -3.87
N GLY A 72 -9.62 -0.29 -4.40
CA GLY A 72 -10.94 0.32 -4.28
C GLY A 72 -11.60 0.20 -2.91
N ASP A 73 -11.14 -0.74 -2.07
CA ASP A 73 -11.63 -0.98 -0.71
C ASP A 73 -10.49 -0.91 0.33
N ASP A 74 -9.53 -0.03 0.09
CA ASP A 74 -8.39 0.18 0.96
C ASP A 74 -8.77 1.02 2.18
N HIS A 75 -8.63 0.45 3.38
CA HIS A 75 -8.92 1.13 4.64
C HIS A 75 -7.70 1.85 5.24
N THR A 76 -6.49 1.57 4.74
CA THR A 76 -5.24 2.20 5.19
C THR A 76 -4.94 3.48 4.41
N VAL A 77 -5.01 3.39 3.07
CA VAL A 77 -4.93 4.52 2.15
C VAL A 77 -6.26 4.61 1.40
N PRO A 78 -7.28 5.26 1.96
CA PRO A 78 -8.62 5.27 1.37
C PRO A 78 -8.61 5.76 -0.09
N PRO A 79 -9.55 5.30 -0.94
CA PRO A 79 -9.62 5.66 -2.35
C PRO A 79 -9.52 7.18 -2.63
N ALA A 80 -10.15 8.00 -1.81
CA ALA A 80 -10.08 9.46 -1.94
C ALA A 80 -8.65 10.01 -1.74
N LEU A 81 -7.87 9.39 -0.85
CA LEU A 81 -6.46 9.76 -0.66
C LEU A 81 -5.60 9.28 -1.83
N GLN A 82 -5.85 8.07 -2.33
CA GLN A 82 -5.18 7.56 -3.53
C GLN A 82 -5.45 8.48 -4.73
N ASP A 83 -6.70 8.89 -4.94
CA ASP A 83 -7.10 9.79 -6.02
C ASP A 83 -6.38 11.16 -5.90
N ARG A 84 -6.24 11.67 -4.69
CA ARG A 84 -5.46 12.90 -4.43
C ARG A 84 -3.98 12.71 -4.74
N MET A 85 -3.36 11.60 -4.31
CA MET A 85 -1.95 11.30 -4.60
C MET A 85 -1.68 11.20 -6.11
N ILE A 86 -2.59 10.58 -6.86
CA ILE A 86 -2.53 10.50 -8.32
C ILE A 86 -2.60 11.91 -8.92
N ALA A 87 -3.59 12.71 -8.53
CA ALA A 87 -3.79 14.05 -9.07
C ALA A 87 -2.58 14.98 -8.79
N GLU A 88 -2.02 14.93 -7.58
CA GLU A 88 -0.82 15.73 -7.22
C GLU A 88 0.41 15.31 -8.04
N ALA A 89 0.61 14.01 -8.25
CA ALA A 89 1.70 13.49 -9.07
C ALA A 89 1.54 13.86 -10.55
N ASP A 90 0.33 13.74 -11.09
CA ASP A 90 0.03 14.09 -12.48
C ASP A 90 0.17 15.59 -12.73
N ALA A 91 -0.21 16.42 -11.75
CA ALA A 91 0.00 17.87 -11.81
C ALA A 91 1.50 18.24 -11.85
N MET A 92 2.36 17.47 -11.16
CA MET A 92 3.81 17.67 -11.21
C MET A 92 4.41 17.25 -12.57
N THR A 93 3.78 16.29 -13.26
CA THR A 93 4.28 15.70 -14.50
C THR A 93 3.17 15.54 -15.55
N PRO A 94 2.57 16.63 -16.04
CA PRO A 94 1.39 16.57 -16.92
C PRO A 94 1.67 15.89 -18.28
N GLY A 95 2.92 15.82 -18.69
CA GLY A 95 3.32 15.10 -19.92
C GLY A 95 3.48 13.59 -19.74
N ASN A 96 3.40 13.08 -18.50
CA ASN A 96 3.53 11.65 -18.18
C ASN A 96 2.65 11.29 -16.97
N PRO A 97 1.31 11.32 -17.12
CA PRO A 97 0.38 10.99 -16.05
C PRO A 97 0.45 9.48 -15.70
N PHE A 98 -0.10 9.11 -14.55
CA PHE A 98 -0.27 7.71 -14.20
C PHE A 98 -1.24 6.99 -15.16
N ASP A 99 -0.88 5.78 -15.58
CA ASP A 99 -1.86 4.77 -16.02
C ASP A 99 -2.53 4.17 -14.79
N VAL A 100 -3.80 4.51 -14.54
CA VAL A 100 -4.51 4.08 -13.34
C VAL A 100 -5.29 2.80 -13.61
N ARG A 101 -4.98 1.75 -12.84
CA ARG A 101 -5.67 0.46 -12.88
C ARG A 101 -6.33 0.21 -11.53
N THR A 102 -7.64 -0.06 -11.50
CA THR A 102 -8.37 -0.27 -10.24
C THR A 102 -8.63 -1.75 -9.98
N LEU A 103 -8.29 -2.19 -8.77
CA LEU A 103 -8.69 -3.47 -8.22
C LEU A 103 -9.71 -3.24 -7.09
N PRO A 104 -10.79 -4.05 -7.01
CA PRO A 104 -11.73 -4.01 -5.89
C PRO A 104 -11.14 -4.76 -4.69
N SER A 105 -10.04 -4.25 -4.15
CA SER A 105 -9.25 -4.91 -3.12
C SER A 105 -9.04 -4.04 -1.90
N SER A 106 -8.66 -4.70 -0.81
CA SER A 106 -8.02 -4.09 0.36
C SER A 106 -6.68 -3.46 -0.01
N HIS A 107 -5.96 -2.97 1.01
CA HIS A 107 -4.57 -2.50 0.89
C HIS A 107 -3.59 -3.57 0.35
N SER A 108 -3.97 -4.85 0.39
CA SER A 108 -3.10 -5.99 0.10
C SER A 108 -3.65 -6.90 -1.01
N PRO A 109 -3.76 -6.42 -2.26
CA PRO A 109 -4.31 -7.21 -3.38
C PRO A 109 -3.53 -8.50 -3.67
N PHE A 110 -2.25 -8.56 -3.32
CA PHE A 110 -1.45 -9.77 -3.43
C PHE A 110 -1.93 -10.92 -2.53
N ALA A 111 -2.66 -10.59 -1.46
CA ALA A 111 -3.19 -11.56 -0.52
C ALA A 111 -4.59 -12.06 -0.92
N SER A 112 -5.45 -11.17 -1.41
CA SER A 112 -6.86 -11.48 -1.70
C SER A 112 -7.12 -11.89 -3.15
N MET A 113 -6.37 -11.33 -4.09
CA MET A 113 -6.57 -11.57 -5.52
C MET A 113 -5.25 -11.66 -6.32
N PRO A 114 -4.34 -12.58 -5.94
CA PRO A 114 -3.01 -12.70 -6.53
C PRO A 114 -3.05 -12.90 -8.05
N ASP A 115 -3.98 -13.72 -8.56
CA ASP A 115 -4.07 -14.00 -9.99
C ASP A 115 -4.49 -12.77 -10.80
N ARG A 116 -5.41 -11.96 -10.26
CA ARG A 116 -5.82 -10.70 -10.91
C ARG A 116 -4.69 -9.67 -10.91
N LEU A 117 -3.98 -9.57 -9.78
CA LEU A 117 -2.81 -8.70 -9.69
C LEU A 117 -1.71 -9.16 -10.66
N ALA A 118 -1.41 -10.45 -10.71
CA ALA A 118 -0.41 -11.01 -11.62
C ALA A 118 -0.78 -10.77 -13.10
N ALA A 119 -2.03 -10.98 -13.46
CA ALA A 119 -2.51 -10.71 -14.82
C ALA A 119 -2.39 -9.22 -15.20
N LEU A 120 -2.69 -8.31 -14.24
CA LEU A 120 -2.53 -6.89 -14.45
C LEU A 120 -1.06 -6.51 -14.65
N LEU A 121 -0.17 -7.00 -13.79
CA LEU A 121 1.27 -6.73 -13.87
C LEU A 121 1.90 -7.31 -15.14
N GLY A 122 1.41 -8.46 -15.61
CA GLY A 122 1.89 -9.09 -16.85
C GLY A 122 1.41 -8.38 -18.13
N ALA A 123 0.48 -7.44 -18.00
CA ALA A 123 -0.05 -6.65 -19.11
C ALA A 123 0.54 -5.21 -19.20
N LEU A 124 1.48 -4.87 -18.32
CA LEU A 124 2.20 -3.57 -18.31
C LEU A 124 3.42 -3.65 -19.21
#